data_801eccd8fe05bff5fa995bec6c0e1b43
#
_entry.id   801eccd8fe05bff5fa995bec6c0e1b43
#
_cell.length_a   1.000
_cell.length_b   1.000
_cell.length_c   1.000
_cell.angle_alpha   90.00
_cell.angle_beta   90.00
_cell.angle_gamma   90.00
#
_symmetry.space_group_name_H-M   'P 1'
#
loop_
_entity.id
_entity.type
_entity.pdbx_description
1 polymer ?
#
loop_
_entity_poly.entity_id
_entity_poly.type
_entity_poly.pdbx_seq_one_letter_code
_entity_poly.pdbx_strand_id
1 'polypeptide(L)'
;HGDFLLGKKAAVTGKRGLLEDLVLNERAQLVLISIIENYIQSSEPIGSRTLSKSIGVTLSPATIRNIMSDLAELGFLIQTHTSAGRVPTDKAYRFYVNSLSTPSSVPEQIKQKITLVSTEQGMQVEGILAEAVHLLADLTKFACVVSTPKASVSRLQRIELIKISEDRILVILVTKAGVVRDKIIFVKDSHSQDFLNSVASFLNEKFKNHSMQEIREKIHQYLVDDRNRYHDLLAQAVRLGKKAFELNNPGEMLIDGQMNLLLDSHFHKQSSVRSLIDAFNQKSEIMKILDDSMRQKGVHIFIGIENDFEQLQGCSLIMTSYRNNQNVLGSIGVVGPTSMDYKRIISIVEYTAKILSETITERSYD
;
A
#
# COMPACT_ATOMS: atom_id res chain seq x y z
N HIS A 1 38.89 -18.36 0.99
CA HIS A 1 38.73 -17.05 0.33
C HIS A 1 37.68 -17.21 -0.77
N GLY A 2 36.49 -16.72 -0.59
CA GLY A 2 35.46 -16.70 -1.60
C GLY A 2 34.05 -16.94 -1.07
N ASP A 3 33.61 -16.17 -0.08
CA ASP A 3 32.19 -16.09 0.29
C ASP A 3 31.81 -14.62 0.39
N PHE A 4 31.32 -14.09 -0.73
CA PHE A 4 30.55 -12.83 -0.72
C PHE A 4 29.69 -12.77 -1.99
N LEU A 5 28.41 -12.55 -1.80
CA LEU A 5 27.37 -12.26 -2.80
C LEU A 5 26.29 -13.35 -2.98
N LEU A 6 25.53 -13.57 -1.92
CA LEU A 6 24.13 -13.93 -2.08
C LEU A 6 23.30 -12.67 -1.80
N GLY A 7 23.02 -11.93 -2.87
CA GLY A 7 22.12 -10.80 -2.85
C GLY A 7 20.74 -11.25 -2.32
N LYS A 8 20.22 -10.54 -1.32
CA LYS A 8 18.88 -10.75 -0.75
C LYS A 8 17.86 -10.63 -1.88
N LYS A 9 17.26 -11.74 -2.28
CA LYS A 9 16.07 -11.77 -3.12
C LYS A 9 15.01 -10.92 -2.43
N ALA A 10 14.51 -9.88 -3.09
CA ALA A 10 13.29 -9.22 -2.67
C ALA A 10 12.20 -10.29 -2.60
N ALA A 11 11.57 -10.43 -1.45
CA ALA A 11 10.53 -11.43 -1.26
C ALA A 11 9.27 -10.93 -1.98
N VAL A 12 9.08 -11.35 -3.22
CA VAL A 12 7.84 -11.18 -3.97
C VAL A 12 6.88 -12.25 -3.46
N THR A 13 5.91 -11.86 -2.64
CA THR A 13 4.90 -12.78 -2.11
C THR A 13 3.56 -12.58 -2.84
N GLY A 14 3.14 -13.61 -3.56
CA GLY A 14 1.78 -13.80 -4.05
C GLY A 14 1.22 -15.12 -3.50
N LYS A 15 -0.08 -15.38 -3.62
CA LYS A 15 -0.69 -16.67 -3.21
C LYS A 15 0.01 -17.83 -3.92
N ARG A 16 0.83 -18.58 -3.21
CA ARG A 16 1.72 -19.66 -3.68
C ARG A 16 1.01 -20.96 -4.09
N GLY A 17 -0.29 -20.99 -4.28
CA GLY A 17 -1.05 -22.22 -4.34
C GLY A 17 -1.27 -22.89 -5.70
N LEU A 18 -0.95 -22.24 -6.84
CA LEU A 18 -1.42 -22.72 -8.16
C LEU A 18 -0.34 -22.99 -9.23
N LEU A 19 0.95 -22.84 -8.94
CA LEU A 19 2.00 -22.90 -9.98
C LEU A 19 3.19 -23.81 -9.64
N GLU A 20 3.08 -24.72 -8.65
CA GLU A 20 4.25 -25.42 -8.13
C GLU A 20 4.89 -26.49 -9.06
N ASP A 21 4.31 -26.90 -10.19
CA ASP A 21 4.83 -28.05 -10.98
C ASP A 21 5.04 -27.86 -12.50
N LEU A 22 4.90 -26.68 -13.06
CA LEU A 22 5.13 -26.49 -14.50
C LEU A 22 6.46 -25.81 -14.80
N VAL A 23 7.51 -26.63 -14.92
CA VAL A 23 8.83 -26.16 -15.39
C VAL A 23 8.77 -25.97 -16.91
N LEU A 24 8.54 -24.73 -17.35
CA LEU A 24 8.72 -24.38 -18.77
C LEU A 24 10.19 -24.53 -19.14
N ASN A 25 10.47 -25.09 -20.32
CA ASN A 25 11.83 -25.11 -20.85
C ASN A 25 12.32 -23.67 -21.17
N GLU A 26 13.62 -23.48 -21.23
CA GLU A 26 14.24 -22.15 -21.40
C GLU A 26 13.71 -21.40 -22.66
N ARG A 27 13.46 -22.12 -23.76
CA ARG A 27 12.94 -21.52 -24.97
C ARG A 27 11.50 -21.03 -24.81
N ALA A 28 10.65 -21.81 -24.13
CA ALA A 28 9.28 -21.43 -23.85
C ALA A 28 9.22 -20.24 -22.88
N GLN A 29 10.09 -20.20 -21.86
CA GLN A 29 10.23 -19.07 -20.95
C GLN A 29 10.60 -17.79 -21.72
N LEU A 30 11.60 -17.88 -22.59
CA LEU A 30 12.09 -16.75 -23.37
C LEU A 30 11.02 -16.21 -24.33
N VAL A 31 10.30 -17.11 -25.01
CA VAL A 31 9.17 -16.74 -25.88
C VAL A 31 8.06 -16.09 -25.06
N LEU A 32 7.68 -16.65 -23.92
CA LEU A 32 6.63 -16.12 -23.05
C LEU A 32 6.99 -14.71 -22.53
N ILE A 33 8.20 -14.54 -22.00
CA ILE A 33 8.69 -13.23 -21.52
C ILE A 33 8.67 -12.21 -22.65
N SER A 34 9.15 -12.58 -23.85
CA SER A 34 9.16 -11.66 -24.99
C SER A 34 7.74 -11.27 -25.44
N ILE A 35 6.77 -12.18 -25.36
CA ILE A 35 5.36 -11.89 -25.65
C ILE A 35 4.82 -10.89 -24.64
N ILE A 36 5.09 -11.10 -23.34
CA ILE A 36 4.62 -10.24 -22.27
C ILE A 36 5.22 -8.83 -22.41
N GLU A 37 6.53 -8.71 -22.61
CA GLU A 37 7.21 -7.42 -22.75
C GLU A 37 6.71 -6.64 -23.98
N ASN A 38 6.50 -7.33 -25.11
CA ASN A 38 5.91 -6.68 -26.28
C ASN A 38 4.48 -6.22 -26.00
N TYR A 39 3.66 -7.04 -25.34
CA TYR A 39 2.28 -6.67 -25.03
C TYR A 39 2.18 -5.51 -24.05
N ILE A 40 3.06 -5.45 -23.05
CA ILE A 40 3.18 -4.31 -22.11
C ILE A 40 3.46 -3.01 -22.89
N GLN A 41 4.30 -3.05 -23.93
CA GLN A 41 4.68 -1.87 -24.70
C GLN A 41 3.64 -1.44 -25.75
N SER A 42 3.01 -2.39 -26.44
CA SER A 42 2.15 -2.12 -27.58
C SER A 42 0.66 -2.23 -27.31
N SER A 43 0.28 -2.97 -26.28
CA SER A 43 -1.11 -3.36 -25.97
C SER A 43 -1.80 -4.15 -27.11
N GLU A 44 -1.00 -4.66 -28.06
CA GLU A 44 -1.50 -5.37 -29.23
C GLU A 44 -1.13 -6.87 -29.21
N PRO A 45 -2.07 -7.75 -29.61
CA PRO A 45 -1.76 -9.17 -29.74
C PRO A 45 -0.60 -9.42 -30.70
N ILE A 46 0.41 -10.18 -30.28
CA ILE A 46 1.60 -10.43 -31.06
C ILE A 46 1.52 -11.77 -31.83
N GLY A 47 1.94 -11.74 -33.09
CA GLY A 47 2.05 -12.95 -33.93
C GLY A 47 3.49 -13.50 -33.99
N SER A 48 3.63 -14.80 -34.31
CA SER A 48 4.93 -15.49 -34.37
C SER A 48 5.92 -14.86 -35.34
N ARG A 49 5.45 -14.28 -36.45
CA ARG A 49 6.31 -13.59 -37.44
C ARG A 49 6.90 -12.28 -36.88
N THR A 50 6.10 -11.54 -36.13
CA THR A 50 6.55 -10.27 -35.48
C THR A 50 7.52 -10.61 -34.38
N LEU A 51 7.18 -11.59 -33.54
CA LEU A 51 8.00 -12.01 -32.42
C LEU A 51 9.37 -12.55 -32.87
N SER A 52 9.45 -13.29 -33.98
CA SER A 52 10.72 -13.83 -34.51
C SER A 52 11.73 -12.74 -34.89
N LYS A 53 11.26 -11.51 -35.15
CA LYS A 53 12.13 -10.36 -35.48
C LYS A 53 12.62 -9.61 -34.24
N SER A 54 11.88 -9.67 -33.12
CA SER A 54 12.19 -8.94 -31.89
C SER A 54 12.89 -9.80 -30.83
N ILE A 55 12.71 -11.12 -30.90
CA ILE A 55 13.33 -12.04 -29.94
C ILE A 55 14.83 -12.18 -30.29
N GLY A 56 15.71 -11.92 -29.32
CA GLY A 56 17.17 -11.93 -29.52
C GLY A 56 17.80 -13.31 -29.78
N VAL A 57 17.00 -14.32 -30.13
CA VAL A 57 17.43 -15.70 -30.40
C VAL A 57 16.91 -16.14 -31.74
N THR A 58 17.74 -16.90 -32.49
CA THR A 58 17.39 -17.40 -33.84
C THR A 58 16.38 -18.55 -33.73
N LEU A 59 15.09 -18.20 -33.62
CA LEU A 59 13.97 -19.14 -33.69
C LEU A 59 13.15 -18.89 -34.94
N SER A 60 12.81 -19.96 -35.64
CA SER A 60 11.94 -19.85 -36.82
C SER A 60 10.51 -19.44 -36.40
N PRO A 61 9.78 -18.69 -37.26
CA PRO A 61 8.38 -18.37 -36.98
C PRO A 61 7.49 -19.61 -36.75
N ALA A 62 7.81 -20.76 -37.38
CA ALA A 62 7.12 -22.03 -37.18
C ALA A 62 7.39 -22.58 -35.74
N THR A 63 8.65 -22.56 -35.29
CA THR A 63 9.00 -22.98 -33.94
C THR A 63 8.31 -22.10 -32.89
N ILE A 64 8.32 -20.78 -33.07
CA ILE A 64 7.63 -19.85 -32.17
C ILE A 64 6.13 -20.13 -32.14
N ARG A 65 5.52 -20.41 -33.31
CA ARG A 65 4.07 -20.74 -33.40
C ARG A 65 3.72 -21.99 -32.59
N ASN A 66 4.55 -23.04 -32.67
CA ASN A 66 4.35 -24.25 -31.87
C ASN A 66 4.45 -23.96 -30.37
N ILE A 67 5.51 -23.25 -29.94
CA ILE A 67 5.68 -22.83 -28.53
C ILE A 67 4.49 -21.99 -28.06
N MET A 68 3.99 -21.06 -28.89
CA MET A 68 2.81 -20.24 -28.54
C MET A 68 1.53 -21.12 -28.42
N SER A 69 1.42 -22.22 -29.19
CA SER A 69 0.32 -23.17 -29.05
C SER A 69 0.40 -23.91 -27.72
N ASP A 70 1.58 -24.46 -27.42
CA ASP A 70 1.83 -25.17 -26.15
C ASP A 70 1.57 -24.25 -24.94
N LEU A 71 2.02 -23.00 -25.00
CA LEU A 71 1.78 -21.99 -23.95
C LEU A 71 0.29 -21.63 -23.81
N ALA A 72 -0.48 -21.69 -24.92
CA ALA A 72 -1.91 -21.48 -24.88
C ALA A 72 -2.66 -22.69 -24.26
N GLU A 73 -2.24 -23.90 -24.56
CA GLU A 73 -2.76 -25.12 -23.92
C GLU A 73 -2.49 -25.16 -22.42
N LEU A 74 -1.31 -24.66 -22.03
CA LEU A 74 -0.93 -24.50 -20.63
C LEU A 74 -1.61 -23.31 -19.93
N GLY A 75 -2.42 -22.52 -20.63
CA GLY A 75 -3.19 -21.39 -20.08
C GLY A 75 -2.36 -20.12 -19.82
N PHE A 76 -1.15 -19.99 -20.37
CA PHE A 76 -0.37 -18.74 -20.28
C PHE A 76 -0.81 -17.72 -21.34
N LEU A 77 -1.34 -18.18 -22.46
CA LEU A 77 -1.75 -17.32 -23.57
C LEU A 77 -3.20 -17.61 -23.96
N ILE A 78 -3.90 -16.58 -24.44
CA ILE A 78 -5.24 -16.72 -25.03
C ILE A 78 -5.25 -16.10 -26.42
N GLN A 79 -6.15 -16.59 -27.24
CA GLN A 79 -6.43 -16.05 -28.58
C GLN A 79 -7.75 -15.29 -28.52
N THR A 80 -7.72 -14.00 -28.80
CA THR A 80 -8.91 -13.15 -28.74
C THR A 80 -9.80 -13.30 -29.98
N HIS A 81 -9.19 -13.54 -31.16
CA HIS A 81 -9.90 -13.79 -32.43
C HIS A 81 -9.09 -14.74 -33.33
N THR A 82 -9.74 -15.44 -34.25
CA THR A 82 -9.14 -16.49 -35.11
C THR A 82 -7.93 -16.01 -35.93
N SER A 83 -7.89 -14.74 -36.32
CA SER A 83 -6.79 -14.10 -37.07
C SER A 83 -5.86 -13.27 -36.21
N ALA A 84 -6.15 -13.08 -34.91
CA ALA A 84 -5.36 -12.29 -33.99
C ALA A 84 -4.14 -13.07 -33.47
N GLY A 85 -3.11 -12.34 -33.00
CA GLY A 85 -1.99 -12.90 -32.25
C GLY A 85 -2.43 -13.52 -30.92
N ARG A 86 -1.49 -13.65 -30.00
CA ARG A 86 -1.73 -14.15 -28.63
C ARG A 86 -1.63 -13.01 -27.64
N VAL A 87 -2.42 -13.11 -26.56
CA VAL A 87 -2.45 -12.16 -25.44
C VAL A 87 -2.07 -12.91 -24.14
N PRO A 88 -1.23 -12.35 -23.29
CA PRO A 88 -0.90 -12.95 -21.99
C PRO A 88 -2.12 -13.02 -21.06
N THR A 89 -2.18 -14.07 -20.25
CA THR A 89 -3.15 -14.22 -19.15
C THR A 89 -2.56 -13.74 -17.82
N ASP A 90 -3.39 -13.66 -16.78
CA ASP A 90 -2.91 -13.36 -15.40
C ASP A 90 -1.84 -14.37 -14.95
N LYS A 91 -1.97 -15.64 -15.35
CA LYS A 91 -0.95 -16.68 -15.13
C LYS A 91 0.38 -16.35 -15.79
N ALA A 92 0.36 -15.78 -16.99
CA ALA A 92 1.57 -15.34 -17.68
C ALA A 92 2.23 -14.17 -16.96
N TYR A 93 1.48 -13.17 -16.55
CA TYR A 93 2.02 -12.06 -15.77
C TYR A 93 2.58 -12.50 -14.42
N ARG A 94 1.92 -13.45 -13.74
CA ARG A 94 2.46 -14.03 -12.49
C ARG A 94 3.80 -14.73 -12.73
N PHE A 95 3.92 -15.52 -13.80
CA PHE A 95 5.17 -16.14 -14.19
C PHE A 95 6.27 -15.07 -14.44
N TYR A 96 5.92 -14.03 -15.21
CA TYR A 96 6.83 -12.92 -15.51
C TYR A 96 7.33 -12.23 -14.25
N VAL A 97 6.43 -11.84 -13.36
CA VAL A 97 6.78 -11.18 -12.09
C VAL A 97 7.68 -12.06 -11.23
N ASN A 98 7.41 -13.37 -11.14
CA ASN A 98 8.26 -14.30 -10.39
C ASN A 98 9.64 -14.51 -11.02
N SER A 99 9.78 -14.26 -12.34
CA SER A 99 11.06 -14.35 -13.05
C SER A 99 11.94 -13.09 -12.90
N LEU A 100 11.37 -11.99 -12.42
CA LEU A 100 12.11 -10.74 -12.21
C LEU A 100 13.13 -10.92 -11.08
N SER A 101 14.40 -11.02 -11.43
CA SER A 101 15.48 -11.34 -10.48
C SER A 101 15.96 -10.12 -9.69
N THR A 102 15.82 -8.92 -10.24
CA THR A 102 16.31 -7.66 -9.65
C THR A 102 15.37 -6.51 -9.99
N PRO A 103 15.05 -5.63 -9.02
CA PRO A 103 14.40 -4.37 -9.33
C PRO A 103 15.26 -3.58 -10.32
N SER A 104 14.65 -2.93 -11.30
CA SER A 104 15.37 -2.00 -12.15
C SER A 104 15.83 -0.80 -11.32
N SER A 105 17.01 -0.23 -11.65
CA SER A 105 17.42 1.02 -11.03
C SER A 105 16.42 2.13 -11.40
N VAL A 106 15.87 2.81 -10.40
CA VAL A 106 15.03 3.99 -10.64
C VAL A 106 15.90 5.07 -11.31
N PRO A 107 15.46 5.64 -12.44
CA PRO A 107 16.19 6.73 -13.09
C PRO A 107 16.44 7.91 -12.14
N GLU A 108 17.62 8.54 -12.23
CA GLU A 108 18.05 9.56 -11.29
C GLU A 108 17.08 10.77 -11.24
N GLN A 109 16.51 11.15 -12.37
CA GLN A 109 15.51 12.21 -12.44
C GLN A 109 14.23 11.89 -11.64
N ILE A 110 13.83 10.61 -11.62
CA ILE A 110 12.67 10.14 -10.84
C ILE A 110 13.02 10.12 -9.36
N LYS A 111 14.23 9.66 -9.00
CA LYS A 111 14.69 9.70 -7.61
C LYS A 111 14.69 11.11 -7.05
N GLN A 112 15.23 12.08 -7.79
CA GLN A 112 15.24 13.48 -7.39
C GLN A 112 13.83 14.00 -7.12
N LYS A 113 12.86 13.72 -7.99
CA LYS A 113 11.47 14.13 -7.79
C LYS A 113 10.88 13.53 -6.52
N ILE A 114 11.11 12.23 -6.26
CA ILE A 114 10.58 11.56 -5.07
C ILE A 114 11.24 12.13 -3.80
N THR A 115 12.55 12.40 -3.84
CA THR A 115 13.26 12.97 -2.69
C THR A 115 12.82 14.40 -2.39
N LEU A 116 12.47 15.22 -3.39
CA LEU A 116 11.98 16.58 -3.18
C LEU A 116 10.69 16.63 -2.34
N VAL A 117 9.80 15.65 -2.46
CA VAL A 117 8.59 15.56 -1.63
C VAL A 117 8.94 15.50 -0.14
N SER A 118 10.09 14.92 0.22
CA SER A 118 10.53 14.74 1.59
C SER A 118 11.15 16.00 2.21
N THR A 119 11.59 16.96 1.39
CA THR A 119 12.40 18.12 1.84
C THR A 119 11.57 19.34 2.23
N GLU A 120 10.26 19.41 1.97
CA GLU A 120 9.43 20.53 2.39
C GLU A 120 9.33 20.62 3.91
N GLN A 121 9.94 21.65 4.48
CA GLN A 121 9.92 21.90 5.92
C GLN A 121 8.53 22.35 6.38
N GLY A 122 8.08 21.81 7.51
CA GLY A 122 6.80 22.20 8.13
C GLY A 122 5.56 21.44 7.66
N MET A 123 5.66 20.56 6.67
CA MET A 123 4.53 19.74 6.24
C MET A 123 4.25 18.62 7.25
N GLN A 124 2.98 18.44 7.61
CA GLN A 124 2.55 17.32 8.45
C GLN A 124 2.66 15.98 7.70
N VAL A 125 2.71 14.86 8.43
CA VAL A 125 2.84 13.51 7.84
C VAL A 125 1.77 13.24 6.79
N GLU A 126 0.52 13.65 7.03
CA GLU A 126 -0.57 13.51 6.07
C GLU A 126 -0.31 14.28 4.76
N GLY A 127 0.27 15.46 4.84
CA GLY A 127 0.65 16.25 3.67
C GLY A 127 1.74 15.56 2.84
N ILE A 128 2.76 15.00 3.50
CA ILE A 128 3.83 14.23 2.84
C ILE A 128 3.26 13.00 2.12
N LEU A 129 2.34 12.29 2.77
CA LEU A 129 1.68 11.12 2.19
C LEU A 129 0.81 11.51 0.98
N ALA A 130 0.08 12.61 1.06
CA ALA A 130 -0.74 13.12 -0.04
C ALA A 130 0.14 13.49 -1.26
N GLU A 131 1.23 14.19 -1.04
CA GLU A 131 2.16 14.58 -2.09
C GLU A 131 2.86 13.35 -2.70
N ALA A 132 3.25 12.38 -1.88
CA ALA A 132 3.85 11.13 -2.35
C ALA A 132 2.89 10.33 -3.24
N VAL A 133 1.60 10.25 -2.89
CA VAL A 133 0.59 9.57 -3.70
C VAL A 133 0.35 10.32 -5.00
N HIS A 134 0.27 11.65 -4.96
CA HIS A 134 0.13 12.49 -6.13
C HIS A 134 1.29 12.30 -7.11
N LEU A 135 2.53 12.41 -6.63
CA LEU A 135 3.72 12.19 -7.44
C LEU A 135 3.78 10.75 -7.99
N LEU A 136 3.43 9.76 -7.18
CA LEU A 136 3.43 8.36 -7.62
C LEU A 136 2.40 8.15 -8.75
N ALA A 137 1.20 8.76 -8.65
CA ALA A 137 0.18 8.72 -9.69
C ALA A 137 0.67 9.40 -10.98
N ASP A 138 1.36 10.51 -10.87
CA ASP A 138 1.96 11.22 -12.00
C ASP A 138 3.06 10.41 -12.69
N LEU A 139 3.93 9.74 -11.93
CA LEU A 139 5.04 8.95 -12.46
C LEU A 139 4.58 7.64 -13.10
N THR A 140 3.55 7.01 -12.54
CA THR A 140 3.06 5.70 -13.00
C THR A 140 1.95 5.82 -14.03
N LYS A 141 1.22 6.93 -14.02
CA LYS A 141 -0.02 7.15 -14.80
C LYS A 141 -1.13 6.17 -14.44
N PHE A 142 -1.14 5.71 -13.18
CA PHE A 142 -2.15 4.81 -12.63
C PHE A 142 -2.74 5.40 -11.34
N ALA A 143 -3.76 4.73 -10.78
CA ALA A 143 -4.26 5.10 -9.47
C ALA A 143 -3.28 4.65 -8.38
N CYS A 144 -3.04 5.54 -7.43
CA CYS A 144 -2.15 5.29 -6.31
C CYS A 144 -2.88 5.45 -4.99
N VAL A 145 -2.48 4.64 -4.02
CA VAL A 145 -3.11 4.58 -2.70
C VAL A 145 -2.05 4.59 -1.61
N VAL A 146 -2.33 5.26 -0.51
CA VAL A 146 -1.53 5.16 0.72
C VAL A 146 -2.44 5.10 1.93
N SER A 147 -2.16 4.21 2.86
CA SER A 147 -2.82 4.22 4.16
C SER A 147 -2.08 5.16 5.11
N THR A 148 -2.80 6.04 5.80
CA THR A 148 -2.19 6.85 6.86
C THR A 148 -1.80 5.97 8.05
N PRO A 149 -0.81 6.38 8.87
CA PRO A 149 -0.42 5.62 10.04
C PRO A 149 -1.62 5.35 10.95
N LYS A 150 -1.82 4.08 11.32
CA LYS A 150 -2.88 3.73 12.26
C LYS A 150 -2.53 4.28 13.64
N ALA A 151 -3.43 5.05 14.21
CA ALA A 151 -3.29 5.55 15.58
C ALA A 151 -3.06 4.41 16.60
N SER A 152 -3.58 3.22 16.35
CA SER A 152 -3.42 2.04 17.22
C SER A 152 -1.97 1.56 17.39
N VAL A 153 -1.12 1.78 16.39
CA VAL A 153 0.30 1.36 16.40
C VAL A 153 1.23 2.51 16.82
N SER A 154 0.79 3.74 16.62
CA SER A 154 1.58 4.93 16.97
C SER A 154 1.64 5.13 18.48
N ARG A 155 2.82 5.50 18.99
CA ARG A 155 3.01 5.80 20.44
C ARG A 155 2.60 7.22 20.74
N LEU A 156 1.89 7.43 21.86
CA LEU A 156 1.48 8.75 22.33
C LEU A 156 2.70 9.60 22.67
N GLN A 157 2.79 10.78 22.08
CA GLN A 157 3.73 11.81 22.49
C GLN A 157 3.06 12.79 23.46
N ARG A 158 1.86 13.28 23.10
CA ARG A 158 1.12 14.26 23.89
C ARG A 158 -0.39 14.16 23.64
N ILE A 159 -1.17 14.44 24.68
CA ILE A 159 -2.61 14.69 24.62
C ILE A 159 -2.92 16.06 25.18
N GLU A 160 -3.85 16.77 24.56
CA GLU A 160 -4.46 18.02 25.04
C GLU A 160 -5.96 17.91 25.06
N LEU A 161 -6.59 18.55 26.03
CA LEU A 161 -8.04 18.61 26.23
C LEU A 161 -8.44 20.09 26.31
N ILE A 162 -9.25 20.54 25.35
CA ILE A 162 -9.64 21.93 25.24
C ILE A 162 -11.16 22.03 25.33
N LYS A 163 -11.68 22.83 26.28
CA LYS A 163 -13.10 23.10 26.42
C LYS A 163 -13.59 23.93 25.24
N ILE A 164 -14.56 23.39 24.48
CA ILE A 164 -15.26 24.15 23.42
C ILE A 164 -16.55 24.74 23.97
N SER A 165 -17.34 23.95 24.70
CA SER A 165 -18.59 24.33 25.33
C SER A 165 -18.80 23.55 26.62
N GLU A 166 -19.96 23.73 27.28
CA GLU A 166 -20.28 23.04 28.54
C GLU A 166 -20.31 21.52 28.38
N ASP A 167 -20.69 21.05 27.20
CA ASP A 167 -20.89 19.63 26.87
C ASP A 167 -19.87 19.07 25.86
N ARG A 168 -18.92 19.89 25.34
CA ARG A 168 -17.99 19.51 24.28
C ARG A 168 -16.54 19.83 24.63
N ILE A 169 -15.69 18.83 24.47
CA ILE A 169 -14.24 18.93 24.66
C ILE A 169 -13.54 18.51 23.38
N LEU A 170 -12.63 19.33 22.87
CA LEU A 170 -11.71 18.97 21.81
C LEU A 170 -10.54 18.20 22.42
N VAL A 171 -10.33 16.99 21.92
CA VAL A 171 -9.17 16.16 22.24
C VAL A 171 -8.18 16.28 21.10
N ILE A 172 -6.94 16.63 21.37
CA ILE A 172 -5.84 16.64 20.42
C ILE A 172 -4.84 15.57 20.86
N LEU A 173 -4.57 14.60 19.99
CA LEU A 173 -3.59 13.54 20.20
C LEU A 173 -2.41 13.76 19.24
N VAL A 174 -1.21 13.85 19.78
CA VAL A 174 0.03 13.91 19.01
C VAL A 174 0.80 12.62 19.24
N THR A 175 1.20 11.96 18.16
CA THR A 175 1.99 10.73 18.25
C THR A 175 3.45 11.00 17.98
N LYS A 176 4.35 10.09 18.39
CA LYS A 176 5.79 10.18 18.09
C LYS A 176 6.10 10.14 16.58
N ALA A 177 5.21 9.61 15.78
CA ALA A 177 5.33 9.66 14.32
C ALA A 177 4.95 11.03 13.72
N GLY A 178 4.66 12.04 14.57
CA GLY A 178 4.22 13.37 14.12
C GLY A 178 2.77 13.43 13.63
N VAL A 179 2.00 12.35 13.78
CA VAL A 179 0.57 12.33 13.41
C VAL A 179 -0.22 13.07 14.47
N VAL A 180 -0.95 14.11 14.05
CA VAL A 180 -1.89 14.85 14.88
C VAL A 180 -3.31 14.33 14.58
N ARG A 181 -4.03 13.99 15.63
CA ARG A 181 -5.46 13.59 15.55
C ARG A 181 -6.26 14.45 16.48
N ASP A 182 -7.37 14.94 16.01
CA ASP A 182 -8.33 15.69 16.80
C ASP A 182 -9.68 14.99 16.82
N LYS A 183 -10.43 15.21 17.88
CA LYS A 183 -11.76 14.65 18.08
C LYS A 183 -12.54 15.48 19.08
N ILE A 184 -13.81 15.73 18.77
CA ILE A 184 -14.74 16.30 19.75
C ILE A 184 -15.42 15.16 20.51
N ILE A 185 -15.32 15.18 21.83
CA ILE A 185 -16.05 14.27 22.71
C ILE A 185 -17.17 15.02 23.43
N PHE A 186 -18.29 14.33 23.63
CA PHE A 186 -19.43 14.83 24.37
C PHE A 186 -19.37 14.36 25.82
N VAL A 187 -19.53 15.28 26.76
CA VAL A 187 -19.54 15.02 28.19
C VAL A 187 -20.92 15.42 28.78
N LYS A 188 -21.31 14.74 29.86
CA LYS A 188 -22.56 15.05 30.52
C LYS A 188 -22.42 16.20 31.54
N ASP A 189 -21.27 16.25 32.19
CA ASP A 189 -20.92 17.21 33.22
C ASP A 189 -19.94 18.24 32.66
N SER A 190 -20.18 19.50 32.96
CA SER A 190 -19.29 20.57 32.58
C SER A 190 -17.99 20.49 33.40
N HIS A 191 -16.85 20.65 32.72
CA HIS A 191 -15.54 20.67 33.34
C HIS A 191 -14.87 22.02 33.11
N SER A 192 -14.13 22.50 34.12
CA SER A 192 -13.29 23.70 33.94
C SER A 192 -12.06 23.37 33.08
N GLN A 193 -11.49 24.37 32.41
CA GLN A 193 -10.27 24.17 31.63
C GLN A 193 -9.10 23.72 32.52
N ASP A 194 -9.00 24.23 33.76
CA ASP A 194 -7.97 23.82 34.72
C ASP A 194 -8.06 22.33 35.08
N PHE A 195 -9.29 21.84 35.24
CA PHE A 195 -9.52 20.42 35.46
C PHE A 195 -9.08 19.60 34.23
N LEU A 196 -9.42 20.03 33.02
CA LEU A 196 -9.00 19.36 31.78
C LEU A 196 -7.49 19.38 31.60
N ASN A 197 -6.81 20.46 31.97
CA ASN A 197 -5.34 20.56 31.97
C ASN A 197 -4.72 19.55 32.94
N SER A 198 -5.31 19.39 34.13
CA SER A 198 -4.84 18.42 35.13
C SER A 198 -5.02 16.98 34.63
N VAL A 199 -6.18 16.69 33.99
CA VAL A 199 -6.42 15.38 33.35
C VAL A 199 -5.44 15.12 32.22
N ALA A 200 -5.20 16.08 31.34
CA ALA A 200 -4.25 15.96 30.26
C ALA A 200 -2.82 15.71 30.77
N SER A 201 -2.41 16.42 31.81
CA SER A 201 -1.11 16.23 32.48
C SER A 201 -0.96 14.81 33.04
N PHE A 202 -1.99 14.33 33.74
CA PHE A 202 -2.03 12.96 34.26
C PHE A 202 -1.95 11.91 33.13
N LEU A 203 -2.73 12.06 32.07
CA LEU A 203 -2.73 11.14 30.93
C LEU A 203 -1.37 11.15 30.21
N ASN A 204 -0.75 12.32 30.06
CA ASN A 204 0.59 12.45 29.48
C ASN A 204 1.66 11.77 30.35
N GLU A 205 1.62 11.94 31.66
CA GLU A 205 2.56 11.29 32.58
C GLU A 205 2.45 9.76 32.52
N LYS A 206 1.23 9.24 32.52
CA LYS A 206 0.97 7.79 32.59
C LYS A 206 1.12 7.07 31.26
N PHE A 207 0.80 7.73 30.14
CA PHE A 207 0.64 7.08 28.85
C PHE A 207 1.63 7.56 27.77
N LYS A 208 2.48 8.52 28.05
CA LYS A 208 3.55 8.91 27.12
C LYS A 208 4.37 7.68 26.72
N ASN A 209 4.65 7.52 25.44
CA ASN A 209 5.37 6.40 24.85
C ASN A 209 4.61 5.06 24.80
N HIS A 210 3.36 4.99 25.24
CA HIS A 210 2.52 3.81 25.06
C HIS A 210 1.79 3.86 23.72
N SER A 211 1.57 2.71 23.09
CA SER A 211 0.68 2.58 21.94
C SER A 211 -0.76 2.81 22.35
N MET A 212 -1.62 3.20 21.41
CA MET A 212 -3.05 3.36 21.69
C MET A 212 -3.70 2.08 22.18
N GLN A 213 -3.20 0.93 21.76
CA GLN A 213 -3.67 -0.37 22.25
C GLN A 213 -3.29 -0.58 23.72
N GLU A 214 -2.01 -0.39 24.08
CA GLU A 214 -1.53 -0.48 25.47
C GLU A 214 -2.28 0.49 26.39
N ILE A 215 -2.58 1.70 25.90
CA ILE A 215 -3.35 2.71 26.64
C ILE A 215 -4.77 2.22 26.91
N ARG A 216 -5.46 1.66 25.91
CA ARG A 216 -6.82 1.13 26.07
C ARG A 216 -6.87 -0.02 27.08
N GLU A 217 -5.93 -0.95 26.99
CA GLU A 217 -5.82 -2.07 27.93
C GLU A 217 -5.60 -1.59 29.35
N LYS A 218 -4.66 -0.64 29.55
CA LYS A 218 -4.40 -0.04 30.87
C LYS A 218 -5.60 0.76 31.42
N ILE A 219 -6.25 1.56 30.58
CA ILE A 219 -7.46 2.29 30.98
C ILE A 219 -8.56 1.31 31.39
N HIS A 220 -8.71 0.20 30.65
CA HIS A 220 -9.67 -0.83 31.03
C HIS A 220 -9.34 -1.47 32.37
N GLN A 221 -8.07 -1.78 32.62
CA GLN A 221 -7.60 -2.29 33.91
C GLN A 221 -7.89 -1.29 35.05
N TYR A 222 -7.57 -0.01 34.88
CA TYR A 222 -7.89 1.04 35.86
C TYR A 222 -9.39 1.13 36.17
N LEU A 223 -10.28 0.94 35.17
CA LEU A 223 -11.74 0.95 35.38
C LEU A 223 -12.25 -0.29 36.11
N VAL A 224 -11.56 -1.44 36.00
CA VAL A 224 -11.93 -2.68 36.69
C VAL A 224 -11.41 -2.69 38.13
N ASP A 225 -10.17 -2.25 38.35
CA ASP A 225 -9.54 -2.24 39.68
C ASP A 225 -10.11 -1.18 40.62
N ASP A 226 -10.74 -0.14 40.05
CA ASP A 226 -11.10 1.10 40.77
C ASP A 226 -12.47 1.05 41.46
N ARG A 227 -13.03 -0.17 41.68
CA ARG A 227 -14.30 -0.26 42.45
C ARG A 227 -14.17 0.13 43.92
N ASN A 228 -12.96 0.33 44.49
CA ASN A 228 -12.78 0.48 45.92
C ASN A 228 -11.72 1.48 46.45
N ARG A 229 -10.98 2.26 45.67
CA ARG A 229 -9.82 2.96 46.26
C ARG A 229 -9.38 4.36 45.84
N TYR A 230 -9.96 5.02 44.85
CA TYR A 230 -9.46 6.32 44.42
C TYR A 230 -10.52 7.42 44.29
N HIS A 231 -10.09 8.69 44.58
CA HIS A 231 -10.92 9.89 44.53
C HIS A 231 -11.68 10.04 43.19
N ASP A 232 -12.88 10.63 43.25
CA ASP A 232 -13.76 10.97 42.09
C ASP A 232 -13.01 11.60 40.90
N LEU A 233 -11.96 12.37 41.17
CA LEU A 233 -11.12 13.02 40.15
C LEU A 233 -10.38 12.01 39.24
N LEU A 234 -9.82 10.95 39.81
CA LEU A 234 -9.11 9.92 39.03
C LEU A 234 -10.11 9.14 38.18
N ALA A 235 -11.27 8.78 38.74
CA ALA A 235 -12.32 8.10 38.01
C ALA A 235 -12.85 8.94 36.83
N GLN A 236 -13.00 10.25 37.03
CA GLN A 236 -13.37 11.17 35.95
C GLN A 236 -12.26 11.29 34.89
N ALA A 237 -10.98 11.40 35.29
CA ALA A 237 -9.84 11.44 34.38
C ALA A 237 -9.75 10.16 33.52
N VAL A 238 -9.93 8.98 34.13
CA VAL A 238 -9.93 7.69 33.43
C VAL A 238 -11.12 7.57 32.47
N ARG A 239 -12.33 8.05 32.85
CA ARG A 239 -13.51 8.07 31.95
C ARG A 239 -13.29 9.01 30.76
N LEU A 240 -12.75 10.21 30.98
CA LEU A 240 -12.42 11.14 29.90
C LEU A 240 -11.31 10.55 28.99
N GLY A 241 -10.29 9.94 29.60
CA GLY A 241 -9.24 9.23 28.89
C GLY A 241 -9.80 8.11 27.99
N LYS A 242 -10.74 7.29 28.51
CA LYS A 242 -11.41 6.28 27.71
C LYS A 242 -12.06 6.88 26.48
N LYS A 243 -12.87 7.93 26.65
CA LYS A 243 -13.52 8.62 25.52
C LYS A 243 -12.51 9.25 24.56
N ALA A 244 -11.41 9.81 25.09
CA ALA A 244 -10.35 10.44 24.31
C ALA A 244 -9.63 9.41 23.41
N PHE A 245 -9.33 8.22 23.94
CA PHE A 245 -8.59 7.16 23.25
C PHE A 245 -9.50 6.16 22.49
N GLU A 246 -10.82 6.27 22.57
CA GLU A 246 -11.76 5.56 21.68
C GLU A 246 -11.77 6.20 20.28
N LEU A 247 -10.65 6.08 19.57
CA LEU A 247 -10.57 6.47 18.17
C LEU A 247 -11.13 5.33 17.31
N ASN A 248 -12.34 5.49 16.83
CA ASN A 248 -12.98 4.55 15.90
C ASN A 248 -12.56 4.78 14.43
N ASN A 249 -11.36 5.34 14.18
CA ASN A 249 -10.92 5.48 12.81
C ASN A 249 -10.01 4.31 12.44
N PRO A 250 -10.48 3.36 11.59
CA PRO A 250 -9.58 2.62 10.74
C PRO A 250 -8.74 3.67 10.00
N GLY A 251 -7.43 3.48 9.89
CA GLY A 251 -6.55 4.44 9.23
C GLY A 251 -7.21 5.03 7.98
N GLU A 252 -7.00 6.30 7.71
CA GLU A 252 -7.51 6.93 6.50
C GLU A 252 -6.67 6.48 5.31
N MET A 253 -7.31 6.39 4.16
CA MET A 253 -6.67 6.10 2.89
C MET A 253 -6.73 7.33 2.01
N LEU A 254 -5.56 7.76 1.53
CA LEU A 254 -5.43 8.77 0.49
C LEU A 254 -5.30 8.06 -0.85
N ILE A 255 -5.98 8.59 -1.85
CA ILE A 255 -6.01 8.04 -3.20
C ILE A 255 -5.84 9.19 -4.18
N ASP A 256 -5.01 8.97 -5.20
CA ASP A 256 -4.88 9.89 -6.35
C ASP A 256 -4.72 9.11 -7.65
N GLY A 257 -4.87 9.80 -8.79
CA GLY A 257 -4.70 9.22 -10.12
C GLY A 257 -5.83 8.30 -10.56
N GLN A 258 -6.99 8.27 -9.90
CA GLN A 258 -8.14 7.44 -10.28
C GLN A 258 -8.59 7.73 -11.73
N MET A 259 -8.53 8.98 -12.16
CA MET A 259 -8.87 9.39 -13.52
C MET A 259 -7.94 8.82 -14.58
N ASN A 260 -6.69 8.49 -14.23
CA ASN A 260 -5.74 7.89 -15.15
C ASN A 260 -6.20 6.52 -15.63
N LEU A 261 -6.88 5.75 -14.75
CA LEU A 261 -7.44 4.44 -15.13
C LEU A 261 -8.58 4.57 -16.15
N LEU A 262 -9.32 5.69 -16.14
CA LEU A 262 -10.40 5.96 -17.10
C LEU A 262 -9.85 6.25 -18.50
N LEU A 263 -8.65 6.79 -18.57
CA LEU A 263 -7.99 7.18 -19.82
C LEU A 263 -7.18 6.02 -20.43
N ASP A 264 -6.95 4.96 -19.66
CA ASP A 264 -6.17 3.81 -20.12
C ASP A 264 -6.99 2.91 -21.04
N SER A 265 -6.45 2.64 -22.23
CA SER A 265 -7.11 1.84 -23.27
C SER A 265 -7.45 0.40 -22.85
N HIS A 266 -6.77 -0.15 -21.86
CA HIS A 266 -7.02 -1.49 -21.33
C HIS A 266 -8.36 -1.61 -20.58
N PHE A 267 -8.91 -0.49 -20.08
CA PHE A 267 -10.18 -0.43 -19.36
C PHE A 267 -11.38 -0.03 -20.22
N HIS A 268 -11.32 -0.11 -21.55
CA HIS A 268 -12.40 0.33 -22.45
C HIS A 268 -13.75 -0.38 -22.29
N LYS A 269 -13.84 -1.44 -21.51
CA LYS A 269 -15.15 -1.99 -21.15
C LYS A 269 -15.76 -1.15 -20.03
N GLN A 270 -16.81 -0.41 -20.34
CA GLN A 270 -17.54 0.47 -19.39
C GLN A 270 -17.88 -0.20 -18.03
N SER A 271 -18.11 -1.52 -18.03
CA SER A 271 -18.37 -2.28 -16.81
C SER A 271 -17.15 -2.33 -15.86
N SER A 272 -15.95 -2.50 -16.41
CA SER A 272 -14.71 -2.60 -15.61
C SER A 272 -14.34 -1.27 -14.94
N VAL A 273 -14.54 -0.16 -15.66
CA VAL A 273 -14.28 1.19 -15.13
C VAL A 273 -15.22 1.53 -13.97
N ARG A 274 -16.51 1.25 -14.13
CA ARG A 274 -17.50 1.50 -13.09
C ARG A 274 -17.21 0.68 -11.83
N SER A 275 -16.90 -0.59 -12.00
CA SER A 275 -16.54 -1.47 -10.88
C SER A 275 -15.31 -0.98 -10.12
N LEU A 276 -14.31 -0.42 -10.83
CA LEU A 276 -13.12 0.16 -10.22
C LEU A 276 -13.43 1.41 -9.41
N ILE A 277 -14.25 2.31 -9.96
CA ILE A 277 -14.67 3.52 -9.22
C ILE A 277 -15.45 3.12 -7.97
N ASP A 278 -16.33 2.13 -8.08
CA ASP A 278 -17.09 1.60 -6.94
C ASP A 278 -16.15 0.98 -5.88
N ALA A 279 -15.10 0.25 -6.30
CA ALA A 279 -14.08 -0.29 -5.40
C ALA A 279 -13.32 0.82 -4.66
N PHE A 280 -12.94 1.91 -5.35
CA PHE A 280 -12.29 3.05 -4.71
C PHE A 280 -13.22 3.82 -3.77
N ASN A 281 -14.51 3.88 -4.07
CA ASN A 281 -15.51 4.46 -3.16
C ASN A 281 -15.74 3.58 -1.92
N GLN A 282 -15.62 2.27 -2.06
CA GLN A 282 -15.66 1.31 -0.95
C GLN A 282 -14.28 1.16 -0.31
N LYS A 283 -13.77 2.26 0.27
CA LYS A 283 -12.42 2.34 0.88
C LYS A 283 -12.07 1.17 1.80
N SER A 284 -13.06 0.53 2.42
CA SER A 284 -12.86 -0.57 3.37
C SER A 284 -12.21 -1.82 2.77
N GLU A 285 -12.46 -2.12 1.50
CA GLU A 285 -11.89 -3.31 0.83
C GLU A 285 -10.42 -3.09 0.48
N ILE A 286 -10.10 -1.93 -0.13
CA ILE A 286 -8.72 -1.58 -0.44
C ILE A 286 -7.90 -1.45 0.86
N MET A 287 -8.50 -0.90 1.92
CA MET A 287 -7.84 -0.84 3.24
C MET A 287 -7.50 -2.22 3.80
N LYS A 288 -8.34 -3.24 3.62
CA LYS A 288 -8.03 -4.62 4.03
C LYS A 288 -6.79 -5.15 3.29
N ILE A 289 -6.71 -4.94 1.98
CA ILE A 289 -5.57 -5.38 1.19
C ILE A 289 -4.29 -4.64 1.62
N LEU A 290 -4.37 -3.32 1.86
CA LEU A 290 -3.26 -2.52 2.40
C LEU A 290 -2.81 -3.03 3.77
N ASP A 291 -3.76 -3.37 4.65
CA ASP A 291 -3.50 -3.91 5.99
C ASP A 291 -2.81 -5.27 5.95
N ASP A 292 -3.25 -6.15 5.06
CA ASP A 292 -2.64 -7.47 4.90
C ASP A 292 -1.21 -7.36 4.33
N SER A 293 -0.96 -6.41 3.44
CA SER A 293 0.39 -6.13 2.93
C SER A 293 1.36 -5.63 4.02
N MET A 294 0.85 -5.03 5.11
CA MET A 294 1.70 -4.59 6.24
C MET A 294 2.27 -5.74 7.08
N ARG A 295 1.64 -6.92 7.04
CA ARG A 295 2.02 -8.07 7.89
C ARG A 295 3.31 -8.75 7.42
N GLN A 296 3.69 -8.55 6.18
CA GLN A 296 4.86 -9.19 5.57
C GLN A 296 5.83 -8.14 5.02
N LYS A 297 7.12 -8.47 4.96
CA LYS A 297 8.16 -7.58 4.41
C LYS A 297 8.23 -7.73 2.90
N GLY A 298 8.52 -6.62 2.21
CA GLY A 298 8.76 -6.59 0.76
C GLY A 298 7.57 -6.06 -0.04
N VAL A 299 7.65 -6.25 -1.35
CA VAL A 299 6.59 -5.85 -2.27
C VAL A 299 5.59 -6.98 -2.43
N HIS A 300 4.32 -6.65 -2.31
CA HIS A 300 3.19 -7.56 -2.52
C HIS A 300 2.54 -7.21 -3.85
N ILE A 301 2.35 -8.23 -4.68
CA ILE A 301 1.78 -8.07 -6.02
C ILE A 301 0.60 -9.03 -6.15
N PHE A 302 -0.56 -8.48 -6.48
CA PHE A 302 -1.77 -9.22 -6.79
C PHE A 302 -2.13 -8.97 -8.26
N ILE A 303 -2.38 -10.01 -9.03
CA ILE A 303 -2.60 -9.93 -10.47
C ILE A 303 -3.97 -10.53 -10.81
N GLY A 304 -4.85 -9.71 -11.39
CA GLY A 304 -6.12 -10.16 -11.93
C GLY A 304 -6.94 -10.94 -10.90
N ILE A 305 -7.22 -12.20 -11.20
CA ILE A 305 -8.03 -13.11 -10.38
C ILE A 305 -7.44 -13.46 -9.01
N GLU A 306 -6.19 -13.09 -8.73
CA GLU A 306 -5.59 -13.26 -7.41
C GLU A 306 -6.16 -12.26 -6.39
N ASN A 307 -6.83 -11.21 -6.87
CA ASN A 307 -7.55 -10.28 -6.03
C ASN A 307 -8.80 -10.97 -5.45
N ASP A 308 -8.93 -10.95 -4.13
CA ASP A 308 -10.11 -11.52 -3.45
C ASP A 308 -11.39 -10.70 -3.73
N PHE A 309 -11.25 -9.47 -4.25
CA PHE A 309 -12.35 -8.58 -4.59
C PHE A 309 -12.63 -8.61 -6.11
N GLU A 310 -13.83 -9.01 -6.45
CA GLU A 310 -14.28 -9.16 -7.85
C GLU A 310 -14.09 -7.88 -8.67
N GLN A 311 -14.30 -6.71 -8.03
CA GLN A 311 -14.15 -5.40 -8.65
C GLN A 311 -12.71 -5.08 -9.09
N LEU A 312 -11.71 -5.74 -8.50
CA LEU A 312 -10.30 -5.56 -8.79
C LEU A 312 -9.70 -6.66 -9.66
N GLN A 313 -10.49 -7.66 -10.09
CA GLN A 313 -9.99 -8.78 -10.89
C GLN A 313 -9.47 -8.39 -12.28
N GLY A 314 -9.85 -7.21 -12.80
CA GLY A 314 -9.27 -6.66 -14.04
C GLY A 314 -7.98 -5.88 -13.84
N CYS A 315 -7.47 -5.79 -12.60
CA CYS A 315 -6.34 -4.95 -12.22
C CYS A 315 -5.23 -5.75 -11.58
N SER A 316 -4.04 -5.15 -11.57
CA SER A 316 -2.96 -5.56 -10.70
C SER A 316 -2.70 -4.51 -9.63
N LEU A 317 -2.36 -4.97 -8.43
CA LEU A 317 -2.01 -4.16 -7.30
C LEU A 317 -0.54 -4.45 -6.93
N ILE A 318 0.26 -3.39 -6.82
CA ILE A 318 1.66 -3.46 -6.38
C ILE A 318 1.78 -2.60 -5.14
N MET A 319 2.08 -3.20 -4.01
CA MET A 319 2.08 -2.52 -2.71
C MET A 319 3.30 -2.88 -1.88
N THR A 320 3.73 -1.94 -1.04
CA THR A 320 4.76 -2.19 -0.03
C THR A 320 4.49 -1.35 1.22
N SER A 321 5.08 -1.76 2.35
CA SER A 321 4.94 -1.04 3.61
C SER A 321 5.99 0.06 3.75
N TYR A 322 5.60 1.20 4.33
CA TYR A 322 6.54 2.21 4.81
C TYR A 322 6.61 2.18 6.35
N ARG A 323 7.74 2.58 6.92
CA ARG A 323 8.10 2.28 8.31
C ARG A 323 8.74 3.47 9.02
N ASN A 324 8.66 3.46 10.35
CA ASN A 324 9.54 4.25 11.20
C ASN A 324 10.39 3.25 12.00
N ASN A 325 11.68 3.17 11.69
CA ASN A 325 12.59 2.14 12.20
C ASN A 325 12.02 0.72 12.03
N GLN A 326 11.65 0.05 13.14
CA GLN A 326 11.11 -1.32 13.12
C GLN A 326 9.57 -1.36 12.99
N ASN A 327 8.88 -0.23 13.20
CA ASN A 327 7.42 -0.19 13.22
C ASN A 327 6.86 0.09 11.82
N VAL A 328 5.98 -0.77 11.34
CA VAL A 328 5.20 -0.51 10.12
C VAL A 328 4.17 0.55 10.43
N LEU A 329 4.18 1.64 9.69
CA LEU A 329 3.25 2.75 9.86
C LEU A 329 2.04 2.62 8.94
N GLY A 330 2.27 2.20 7.70
CA GLY A 330 1.25 2.04 6.69
C GLY A 330 1.80 1.37 5.43
N SER A 331 0.98 1.35 4.39
CA SER A 331 1.33 0.81 3.06
C SER A 331 1.08 1.85 1.99
N ILE A 332 1.89 1.80 0.93
CA ILE A 332 1.71 2.59 -0.29
C ILE A 332 1.70 1.65 -1.49
N GLY A 333 0.91 1.95 -2.49
CA GLY A 333 0.82 1.10 -3.67
C GLY A 333 0.19 1.75 -4.89
N VAL A 334 0.22 0.98 -5.96
CA VAL A 334 -0.29 1.33 -7.29
C VAL A 334 -1.33 0.31 -7.71
N VAL A 335 -2.42 0.79 -8.28
CA VAL A 335 -3.48 -0.01 -8.91
C VAL A 335 -3.52 0.35 -10.38
N GLY A 336 -3.30 -0.62 -11.25
CA GLY A 336 -3.26 -0.43 -12.69
C GLY A 336 -3.73 -1.67 -13.45
N PRO A 337 -3.69 -1.67 -14.79
CA PRO A 337 -4.08 -2.82 -15.61
C PRO A 337 -3.14 -4.01 -15.39
N THR A 338 -3.61 -5.22 -15.64
CA THR A 338 -2.77 -6.43 -15.55
C THR A 338 -1.57 -6.41 -16.51
N SER A 339 -1.64 -5.59 -17.57
CA SER A 339 -0.56 -5.39 -18.55
C SER A 339 0.41 -4.25 -18.22
N MET A 340 0.47 -3.79 -16.95
CA MET A 340 1.40 -2.72 -16.56
C MET A 340 2.87 -3.15 -16.62
N ASP A 341 3.79 -2.19 -16.73
CA ASP A 341 5.24 -2.42 -16.62
C ASP A 341 5.64 -2.70 -15.16
N TYR A 342 5.49 -3.96 -14.75
CA TYR A 342 5.79 -4.42 -13.39
C TYR A 342 7.21 -4.05 -12.94
N LYS A 343 8.21 -4.24 -13.80
CA LYS A 343 9.61 -4.00 -13.48
C LYS A 343 9.86 -2.55 -13.07
N ARG A 344 9.28 -1.62 -13.82
CA ARG A 344 9.37 -0.18 -13.55
C ARG A 344 8.56 0.21 -12.32
N ILE A 345 7.30 -0.25 -12.23
CA ILE A 345 6.38 0.14 -11.15
C ILE A 345 6.87 -0.36 -9.80
N ILE A 346 7.31 -1.63 -9.69
CA ILE A 346 7.89 -2.19 -8.46
C ILE A 346 9.01 -1.30 -7.95
N SER A 347 9.95 -0.92 -8.82
CA SER A 347 11.10 -0.11 -8.43
C SER A 347 10.72 1.28 -7.93
N ILE A 348 9.74 1.92 -8.57
CA ILE A 348 9.25 3.25 -8.16
C ILE A 348 8.53 3.15 -6.80
N VAL A 349 7.66 2.16 -6.62
CA VAL A 349 6.90 1.95 -5.37
C VAL A 349 7.85 1.66 -4.20
N GLU A 350 8.83 0.77 -4.39
CA GLU A 350 9.84 0.47 -3.36
C GLU A 350 10.65 1.70 -2.99
N TYR A 351 11.11 2.45 -3.98
CA TYR A 351 11.90 3.65 -3.72
C TYR A 351 11.09 4.73 -2.99
N THR A 352 9.83 4.95 -3.40
CA THR A 352 8.93 5.90 -2.73
C THR A 352 8.69 5.50 -1.27
N ALA A 353 8.40 4.23 -1.00
CA ALA A 353 8.21 3.75 0.37
C ALA A 353 9.47 3.87 1.24
N LYS A 354 10.66 3.69 0.63
CA LYS A 354 11.95 3.89 1.29
C LYS A 354 12.11 5.35 1.71
N ILE A 355 11.92 6.30 0.79
CA ILE A 355 12.04 7.74 1.07
C ILE A 355 11.02 8.19 2.11
N LEU A 356 9.75 7.75 2.01
CA LEU A 356 8.74 8.00 3.04
C LEU A 356 9.18 7.50 4.42
N SER A 357 9.76 6.31 4.48
CA SER A 357 10.25 5.72 5.74
C SER A 357 11.37 6.54 6.36
N GLU A 358 12.33 6.99 5.55
CA GLU A 358 13.46 7.84 5.97
C GLU A 358 12.94 9.18 6.48
N THR A 359 12.10 9.86 5.69
CA THR A 359 11.53 11.18 6.02
C THR A 359 10.72 11.18 7.32
N ILE A 360 9.83 10.19 7.49
CA ILE A 360 8.98 10.10 8.69
C ILE A 360 9.83 9.72 9.92
N THR A 361 10.89 8.93 9.72
CA THR A 361 11.81 8.57 10.80
C THR A 361 12.60 9.80 11.29
N GLU A 362 13.19 10.57 10.39
CA GLU A 362 13.93 11.78 10.72
C GLU A 362 13.09 12.78 11.51
N ARG A 363 11.86 13.04 11.05
CA ARG A 363 10.92 13.96 11.74
C ARG A 363 10.40 13.46 13.08
N SER A 364 10.55 12.18 13.39
CA SER A 364 10.14 11.62 14.69
C SER A 364 11.18 11.87 15.78
N TYR A 365 12.36 12.36 15.44
CA TYR A 365 13.44 12.67 16.38
C TYR A 365 13.53 14.17 16.73
N ASP A 366 12.93 15.04 15.92
CA ASP A 366 12.78 16.47 16.20
C ASP A 366 11.51 16.73 17.04
#